data_875929b956e2ad08ca1bede6663b256c
#
_entry.id   875929b956e2ad08ca1bede6663b256c
#
_cell.length_a   1.000
_cell.length_b   1.000
_cell.length_c   1.000
_cell.angle_alpha   90.00
_cell.angle_beta   90.00
_cell.angle_gamma   90.00
#
_symmetry.space_group_name_H-M   'P 1'
#
loop_
_entity.id
_entity.type
_entity.pdbx_description
1 polymer ?
#
loop_
_entity_poly.entity_id
_entity_poly.type
_entity_poly.pdbx_seq_one_letter_code
_entity_poly.pdbx_strand_id
1 'polypeptide(L)'
;AALCLVLFFAVDMIFWLVKRQLRPLGELERTAMGISQGDYELRMRVRTKDEVGRVGRVFNSMAEQIENQMRELEEVSERRKQLLGGLTHELRTPMTSIIGYSDTLMNVRLNPEQQKRALQHINTECHRLERLSGKLMNLLGMYDDRSIRMERIPMKEMFARVWKLELYRMQENQLQLAMDCQMGEVWMDADLMESLLVNLLDNAVKASKPGSEIELKAWDNTILVRDHGKGIPEEEISRVTEAFYMVDKSRSKKAGGIGLGLAICQRIAQIHGARLSIESTLGEGTSVYVIFEGRQ
;
A
#
# COMPACT_ATOMS: atom_id res chain seq x y z
N ALA A 1 -17.04 9.04 77.87
CA ALA A 1 -16.89 7.75 77.18
C ALA A 1 -17.71 7.73 75.87
N ALA A 2 -19.03 8.04 75.89
CA ALA A 2 -19.88 7.99 74.64
C ALA A 2 -19.44 8.94 73.57
N LEU A 3 -19.05 10.18 73.86
CA LEU A 3 -18.58 11.18 72.86
C LEU A 3 -17.29 10.74 72.20
N CYS A 4 -16.35 10.12 72.91
CA CYS A 4 -15.10 9.61 72.29
C CYS A 4 -15.33 8.44 71.33
N LEU A 5 -16.30 7.59 71.60
CA LEU A 5 -16.72 6.49 70.75
C LEU A 5 -17.36 7.01 69.45
N VAL A 6 -18.25 8.01 69.54
CA VAL A 6 -18.88 8.64 68.37
C VAL A 6 -17.83 9.32 67.47
N LEU A 7 -16.89 10.06 68.07
CA LEU A 7 -15.78 10.70 67.31
C LEU A 7 -14.90 9.67 66.66
N PHE A 8 -14.56 8.56 67.29
CA PHE A 8 -13.77 7.48 66.73
C PHE A 8 -14.46 6.87 65.47
N PHE A 9 -15.74 6.52 65.59
CA PHE A 9 -16.50 6.00 64.44
C PHE A 9 -16.67 7.02 63.33
N ALA A 10 -16.83 8.32 63.64
CA ALA A 10 -16.91 9.37 62.61
C ALA A 10 -15.59 9.53 61.82
N VAL A 11 -14.45 9.50 62.52
CA VAL A 11 -13.11 9.56 61.89
C VAL A 11 -12.84 8.33 61.03
N ASP A 12 -13.17 7.14 61.56
CA ASP A 12 -12.99 5.89 60.81
C ASP A 12 -13.87 5.84 59.55
N MET A 13 -15.12 6.27 59.66
CA MET A 13 -16.04 6.41 58.53
C MET A 13 -15.54 7.40 57.49
N ILE A 14 -15.04 8.57 57.92
CA ILE A 14 -14.45 9.57 57.00
C ILE A 14 -13.22 8.97 56.31
N PHE A 15 -12.33 8.32 57.02
CA PHE A 15 -11.14 7.67 56.47
C PHE A 15 -11.51 6.60 55.44
N TRP A 16 -12.52 5.78 55.73
CA TRP A 16 -13.03 4.77 54.83
C TRP A 16 -13.64 5.38 53.57
N LEU A 17 -14.42 6.46 53.68
CA LEU A 17 -15.01 7.22 52.60
C LEU A 17 -13.92 7.82 51.66
N VAL A 18 -12.91 8.47 52.26
CA VAL A 18 -11.78 9.06 51.49
C VAL A 18 -11.00 7.98 50.78
N LYS A 19 -10.66 6.88 51.43
CA LYS A 19 -9.96 5.74 50.83
C LYS A 19 -10.76 5.11 49.71
N ARG A 20 -12.09 5.05 49.84
CA ARG A 20 -12.97 4.56 48.76
C ARG A 20 -13.00 5.49 47.54
N GLN A 21 -13.00 6.83 47.77
CA GLN A 21 -12.96 7.82 46.68
C GLN A 21 -11.60 7.90 45.99
N LEU A 22 -10.50 7.64 46.70
CA LEU A 22 -9.15 7.67 46.14
C LEU A 22 -8.74 6.37 45.43
N ARG A 23 -9.44 5.26 45.67
CA ARG A 23 -9.15 3.96 45.07
C ARG A 23 -9.09 3.98 43.52
N PRO A 24 -9.98 4.71 42.79
CA PRO A 24 -9.90 4.81 41.34
C PRO A 24 -8.63 5.51 40.80
N LEU A 25 -8.04 6.43 41.62
CA LEU A 25 -6.76 7.08 41.23
C LEU A 25 -5.60 6.07 41.21
N GLY A 26 -5.58 5.12 42.14
CA GLY A 26 -4.60 4.03 42.12
C GLY A 26 -4.82 3.03 40.97
N GLU A 27 -6.05 2.87 40.49
CA GLU A 27 -6.36 2.11 39.30
C GLU A 27 -5.86 2.85 38.04
N LEU A 28 -6.07 4.17 37.99
CA LEU A 28 -5.59 5.04 36.90
C LEU A 28 -4.06 5.02 36.81
N GLU A 29 -3.36 5.13 37.94
CA GLU A 29 -1.89 5.06 37.99
C GLU A 29 -1.36 3.72 37.43
N ARG A 30 -1.95 2.59 37.86
CA ARG A 30 -1.53 1.26 37.37
C ARG A 30 -1.81 1.10 35.87
N THR A 31 -2.97 1.53 35.42
CA THR A 31 -3.31 1.46 33.98
C THR A 31 -2.38 2.34 33.17
N ALA A 32 -2.07 3.56 33.65
CA ALA A 32 -1.11 4.45 32.97
C ALA A 32 0.31 3.84 32.92
N MET A 33 0.76 3.21 34.02
CA MET A 33 2.04 2.49 34.03
C MET A 33 2.04 1.31 33.03
N GLY A 34 0.98 0.53 32.96
CA GLY A 34 0.88 -0.57 32.00
C GLY A 34 0.95 -0.09 30.57
N ILE A 35 0.21 0.98 30.23
CA ILE A 35 0.26 1.60 28.89
C ILE A 35 1.68 2.10 28.58
N SER A 36 2.36 2.73 29.53
CA SER A 36 3.74 3.20 29.34
C SER A 36 4.76 2.07 29.14
N GLN A 37 4.44 0.86 29.57
CA GLN A 37 5.25 -0.35 29.37
C GLN A 37 4.90 -1.13 28.09
N GLY A 38 3.93 -0.62 27.31
CA GLY A 38 3.57 -1.19 26.01
C GLY A 38 2.29 -2.01 26.00
N ASP A 39 1.56 -2.09 27.12
CA ASP A 39 0.24 -2.74 27.15
C ASP A 39 -0.86 -1.72 26.85
N TYR A 40 -1.05 -1.44 25.56
CA TYR A 40 -1.96 -0.40 25.08
C TYR A 40 -3.45 -0.80 25.16
N GLU A 41 -3.77 -2.08 25.38
CA GLU A 41 -5.14 -2.57 25.51
C GLU A 41 -5.77 -2.28 26.88
N LEU A 42 -4.95 -1.93 27.87
CA LEU A 42 -5.41 -1.65 29.22
C LEU A 42 -6.37 -0.47 29.27
N ARG A 43 -7.45 -0.64 30.04
CA ARG A 43 -8.45 0.40 30.26
C ARG A 43 -8.82 0.46 31.76
N MET A 44 -9.05 1.69 32.21
CA MET A 44 -9.59 1.92 33.56
C MET A 44 -11.06 1.53 33.63
N ARG A 45 -11.46 0.84 34.72
CA ARG A 45 -12.87 0.52 35.00
C ARG A 45 -13.59 1.74 35.55
N VAL A 46 -14.39 2.42 34.77
CA VAL A 46 -15.18 3.56 35.20
C VAL A 46 -16.47 3.08 35.87
N ARG A 47 -16.57 3.26 37.21
CA ARG A 47 -17.70 2.82 38.01
C ARG A 47 -18.57 3.96 38.53
N THR A 48 -18.07 5.20 38.48
CA THR A 48 -18.72 6.37 39.06
C THR A 48 -19.14 7.37 37.97
N LYS A 49 -20.16 8.18 38.27
CA LYS A 49 -20.64 9.25 37.38
C LYS A 49 -20.13 10.65 37.80
N ASP A 50 -19.30 10.72 38.83
CA ASP A 50 -18.68 11.92 39.37
C ASP A 50 -17.47 12.41 38.56
N GLU A 51 -16.71 13.36 39.11
CA GLU A 51 -15.50 13.92 38.49
C GLU A 51 -14.45 12.86 38.18
N VAL A 52 -14.31 11.87 39.06
CA VAL A 52 -13.34 10.77 38.92
C VAL A 52 -13.76 9.86 37.76
N GLY A 53 -15.06 9.56 37.65
CA GLY A 53 -15.59 8.82 36.51
C GLY A 53 -15.44 9.58 35.19
N ARG A 54 -15.52 10.92 35.19
CA ARG A 54 -15.25 11.75 34.02
C ARG A 54 -13.78 11.66 33.61
N VAL A 55 -12.85 11.79 34.53
CA VAL A 55 -11.41 11.61 34.29
C VAL A 55 -11.11 10.22 33.71
N GLY A 56 -11.72 9.17 34.29
CA GLY A 56 -11.55 7.80 33.79
C GLY A 56 -12.01 7.62 32.31
N ARG A 57 -13.13 8.25 31.91
CA ARG A 57 -13.60 8.22 30.54
C ARG A 57 -12.64 8.94 29.58
N VAL A 58 -12.19 10.15 29.96
CA VAL A 58 -11.20 10.90 29.16
C VAL A 58 -9.89 10.13 29.03
N PHE A 59 -9.43 9.51 30.12
CA PHE A 59 -8.25 8.65 30.12
C PHE A 59 -8.41 7.46 29.16
N ASN A 60 -9.54 6.76 29.21
CA ASN A 60 -9.79 5.63 28.30
C ASN A 60 -9.86 6.07 26.82
N SER A 61 -10.43 7.24 26.52
CA SER A 61 -10.43 7.80 25.17
C SER A 61 -9.00 8.13 24.68
N MET A 62 -8.16 8.68 25.57
CA MET A 62 -6.74 8.91 25.25
C MET A 62 -5.99 7.59 25.04
N ALA A 63 -6.24 6.58 25.88
CA ALA A 63 -5.65 5.25 25.75
C ALA A 63 -6.04 4.58 24.42
N GLU A 64 -7.29 4.73 23.99
CA GLU A 64 -7.77 4.25 22.69
C GLU A 64 -7.07 4.93 21.52
N GLN A 65 -6.86 6.25 21.61
CA GLN A 65 -6.09 6.97 20.57
C GLN A 65 -4.64 6.50 20.51
N ILE A 66 -3.99 6.28 21.66
CA ILE A 66 -2.62 5.76 21.72
C ILE A 66 -2.55 4.37 21.09
N GLU A 67 -3.48 3.47 21.44
CA GLU A 67 -3.54 2.12 20.88
C GLU A 67 -3.68 2.15 19.36
N ASN A 68 -4.59 2.99 18.84
CA ASN A 68 -4.80 3.14 17.40
C ASN A 68 -3.54 3.69 16.70
N GLN A 69 -2.88 4.70 17.27
CA GLN A 69 -1.64 5.24 16.72
C GLN A 69 -0.50 4.22 16.73
N MET A 70 -0.38 3.43 17.81
CA MET A 70 0.66 2.39 17.90
C MET A 70 0.41 1.27 16.89
N ARG A 71 -0.85 0.86 16.70
CA ARG A 71 -1.22 -0.13 15.68
C ARG A 71 -0.90 0.38 14.26
N GLU A 72 -1.22 1.63 13.97
CA GLU A 72 -0.89 2.26 12.69
C GLU A 72 0.64 2.31 12.46
N LEU A 73 1.42 2.69 13.48
CA LEU A 73 2.88 2.69 13.43
C LEU A 73 3.47 1.29 13.19
N GLU A 74 2.92 0.27 13.85
CA GLU A 74 3.33 -1.12 13.66
C GLU A 74 3.04 -1.60 12.24
N GLU A 75 1.85 -1.30 11.69
CA GLU A 75 1.51 -1.62 10.31
C GLU A 75 2.46 -0.94 9.31
N VAL A 76 2.74 0.36 9.49
CA VAL A 76 3.69 1.10 8.63
C VAL A 76 5.09 0.50 8.73
N SER A 77 5.55 0.17 9.95
CA SER A 77 6.85 -0.46 10.18
C SER A 77 6.95 -1.83 9.50
N GLU A 78 5.92 -2.64 9.60
CA GLU A 78 5.91 -3.98 8.98
C GLU A 78 5.88 -3.90 7.46
N ARG A 79 5.05 -3.01 6.89
CA ARG A 79 5.04 -2.73 5.44
C ARG A 79 6.42 -2.26 4.95
N ARG A 80 7.11 -1.41 5.74
CA ARG A 80 8.48 -0.96 5.41
C ARG A 80 9.49 -2.11 5.44
N LYS A 81 9.41 -3.02 6.42
CA LYS A 81 10.28 -4.20 6.49
C LYS A 81 10.05 -5.13 5.30
N GLN A 82 8.80 -5.40 4.94
CA GLN A 82 8.44 -6.22 3.79
C GLN A 82 8.97 -5.61 2.48
N LEU A 83 8.83 -4.30 2.31
CA LEU A 83 9.35 -3.56 1.17
C LEU A 83 10.89 -3.67 1.07
N LEU A 84 11.61 -3.48 2.16
CA LEU A 84 13.07 -3.62 2.21
C LEU A 84 13.54 -5.06 1.96
N GLY A 85 12.83 -6.04 2.52
CA GLY A 85 13.10 -7.46 2.30
C GLY A 85 12.93 -7.86 0.84
N GLY A 86 11.81 -7.47 0.23
CA GLY A 86 11.52 -7.71 -1.18
C GLY A 86 12.54 -7.02 -2.09
N LEU A 87 12.89 -5.77 -1.79
CA LEU A 87 13.92 -5.03 -2.53
C LEU A 87 15.27 -5.73 -2.50
N THR A 88 15.72 -6.16 -1.31
CA THR A 88 17.00 -6.86 -1.15
C THR A 88 17.04 -8.13 -1.99
N HIS A 89 15.94 -8.88 -2.02
CA HIS A 89 15.83 -10.09 -2.83
C HIS A 89 15.85 -9.80 -4.33
N GLU A 90 15.08 -8.80 -4.78
CA GLU A 90 14.98 -8.44 -6.22
C GLU A 90 16.24 -7.74 -6.76
N LEU A 91 17.06 -7.11 -5.91
CA LEU A 91 18.38 -6.60 -6.27
C LEU A 91 19.45 -7.71 -6.33
N ARG A 92 19.43 -8.65 -5.39
CA ARG A 92 20.43 -9.72 -5.30
C ARG A 92 20.48 -10.59 -6.56
N THR A 93 19.31 -10.96 -7.09
CA THR A 93 19.20 -11.87 -8.24
C THR A 93 19.92 -11.33 -9.48
N PRO A 94 19.61 -10.11 -10.01
CA PRO A 94 20.29 -9.55 -11.17
C PRO A 94 21.77 -9.28 -10.90
N MET A 95 22.14 -8.80 -9.69
CA MET A 95 23.54 -8.58 -9.32
C MET A 95 24.35 -9.87 -9.37
N THR A 96 23.83 -10.96 -8.81
CA THR A 96 24.51 -12.28 -8.87
C THR A 96 24.69 -12.76 -10.31
N SER A 97 23.69 -12.54 -11.17
CA SER A 97 23.77 -12.87 -12.59
C SER A 97 24.84 -12.05 -13.31
N ILE A 98 24.85 -10.72 -13.12
CA ILE A 98 25.86 -9.82 -13.71
C ILE A 98 27.27 -10.22 -13.28
N ILE A 99 27.50 -10.45 -11.98
CA ILE A 99 28.80 -10.90 -11.45
C ILE A 99 29.21 -12.23 -12.08
N GLY A 100 28.32 -13.23 -12.10
CA GLY A 100 28.64 -14.55 -12.65
C GLY A 100 28.99 -14.53 -14.14
N TYR A 101 28.26 -13.74 -14.97
CA TYR A 101 28.62 -13.59 -16.39
C TYR A 101 29.90 -12.76 -16.56
N SER A 102 30.14 -11.77 -15.74
CA SER A 102 31.39 -10.98 -15.74
C SER A 102 32.60 -11.87 -15.37
N ASP A 103 32.50 -12.67 -14.32
CA ASP A 103 33.55 -13.62 -13.93
C ASP A 103 33.80 -14.65 -15.03
N THR A 104 32.76 -15.13 -15.69
CA THR A 104 32.88 -16.05 -16.83
C THR A 104 33.65 -15.41 -17.99
N LEU A 105 33.32 -14.14 -18.32
CA LEU A 105 34.02 -13.39 -19.36
C LEU A 105 35.49 -13.13 -19.05
N MET A 106 35.83 -12.93 -17.76
CA MET A 106 37.22 -12.67 -17.33
C MET A 106 38.07 -13.93 -17.22
N ASN A 107 37.48 -15.04 -16.79
CA ASN A 107 38.26 -16.23 -16.39
C ASN A 107 38.12 -17.42 -17.33
N VAL A 108 37.20 -17.39 -18.29
CA VAL A 108 36.93 -18.52 -19.21
C VAL A 108 37.15 -18.05 -20.66
N ARG A 109 37.87 -18.86 -21.44
CA ARG A 109 37.98 -18.63 -22.90
C ARG A 109 36.66 -19.01 -23.58
N LEU A 110 35.92 -17.99 -23.99
CA LEU A 110 34.63 -18.13 -24.69
C LEU A 110 34.82 -17.88 -26.19
N ASN A 111 34.00 -18.54 -26.99
CA ASN A 111 33.88 -18.15 -28.43
C ASN A 111 33.08 -16.84 -28.59
N PRO A 112 33.16 -16.16 -29.74
CA PRO A 112 32.51 -14.88 -29.98
C PRO A 112 30.99 -14.88 -29.73
N GLU A 113 30.32 -15.96 -30.05
CA GLU A 113 28.88 -16.13 -29.80
C GLU A 113 28.56 -16.19 -28.31
N GLN A 114 29.35 -16.94 -27.53
CA GLN A 114 29.20 -17.07 -26.09
C GLN A 114 29.50 -15.72 -25.38
N GLN A 115 30.54 -15.00 -25.83
CA GLN A 115 30.85 -13.65 -25.31
C GLN A 115 29.67 -12.70 -25.57
N LYS A 116 29.14 -12.69 -26.78
CA LYS A 116 27.98 -11.86 -27.13
C LYS A 116 26.77 -12.16 -26.27
N ARG A 117 26.46 -13.44 -26.04
CA ARG A 117 25.36 -13.86 -25.17
C ARG A 117 25.57 -13.41 -23.73
N ALA A 118 26.78 -13.59 -23.18
CA ALA A 118 27.11 -13.14 -21.82
C ALA A 118 26.93 -11.63 -21.64
N LEU A 119 27.43 -10.83 -22.61
CA LEU A 119 27.26 -9.37 -22.63
C LEU A 119 25.77 -8.99 -22.74
N GLN A 120 25.00 -9.68 -23.56
CA GLN A 120 23.55 -9.45 -23.68
C GLN A 120 22.82 -9.72 -22.36
N HIS A 121 23.19 -10.79 -21.64
CA HIS A 121 22.61 -11.07 -20.32
C HIS A 121 22.95 -9.98 -19.31
N ILE A 122 24.20 -9.53 -19.25
CA ILE A 122 24.63 -8.42 -18.38
C ILE A 122 23.79 -7.17 -18.71
N ASN A 123 23.72 -6.80 -19.98
CA ASN A 123 22.98 -5.61 -20.40
C ASN A 123 21.48 -5.70 -20.01
N THR A 124 20.85 -6.86 -20.21
CA THR A 124 19.45 -7.10 -19.84
C THR A 124 19.21 -6.94 -18.35
N GLU A 125 20.12 -7.48 -17.50
CA GLU A 125 20.00 -7.36 -16.06
C GLU A 125 20.31 -5.94 -15.57
N CYS A 126 21.21 -5.20 -16.20
CA CYS A 126 21.44 -3.77 -15.91
C CYS A 126 20.17 -2.93 -16.17
N HIS A 127 19.54 -3.10 -17.33
CA HIS A 127 18.26 -2.42 -17.61
C HIS A 127 17.12 -2.84 -16.69
N ARG A 128 17.15 -4.09 -16.18
CA ARG A 128 16.22 -4.53 -15.16
C ARG A 128 16.42 -3.78 -13.84
N LEU A 129 17.68 -3.59 -13.41
CA LEU A 129 18.04 -2.82 -12.21
C LEU A 129 17.64 -1.36 -12.35
N GLU A 130 17.87 -0.75 -13.52
CA GLU A 130 17.46 0.62 -13.82
C GLU A 130 15.93 0.79 -13.67
N ARG A 131 15.13 -0.10 -14.27
CA ARG A 131 13.66 -0.08 -14.11
C ARG A 131 13.21 -0.30 -12.66
N LEU A 132 13.89 -1.18 -11.92
CA LEU A 132 13.59 -1.40 -10.50
C LEU A 132 13.87 -0.13 -9.68
N SER A 133 15.03 0.52 -9.92
CA SER A 133 15.39 1.78 -9.26
C SER A 133 14.38 2.88 -9.55
N GLY A 134 13.96 3.06 -10.81
CA GLY A 134 12.93 4.04 -11.18
C GLY A 134 11.59 3.81 -10.47
N LYS A 135 11.10 2.56 -10.46
CA LYS A 135 9.86 2.22 -9.75
C LYS A 135 9.96 2.42 -8.23
N LEU A 136 11.12 2.14 -7.65
CA LEU A 136 11.37 2.36 -6.23
C LEU A 136 11.40 3.86 -5.88
N MET A 137 12.08 4.68 -6.71
CA MET A 137 12.11 6.13 -6.52
C MET A 137 10.72 6.74 -6.60
N ASN A 138 9.89 6.29 -7.55
CA ASN A 138 8.49 6.70 -7.62
C ASN A 138 7.74 6.33 -6.33
N LEU A 139 7.91 5.11 -5.84
CA LEU A 139 7.23 4.64 -4.63
C LEU A 139 7.70 5.40 -3.39
N LEU A 140 8.99 5.70 -3.26
CA LEU A 140 9.56 6.47 -2.14
C LEU A 140 9.21 7.96 -2.24
N GLY A 141 9.21 8.56 -3.43
CA GLY A 141 8.82 9.96 -3.65
C GLY A 141 7.37 10.24 -3.27
N MET A 142 6.49 9.24 -3.37
CA MET A 142 5.08 9.33 -2.94
C MET A 142 4.90 9.38 -1.40
N TYR A 143 5.94 9.22 -0.62
CA TYR A 143 5.90 9.44 0.84
C TYR A 143 6.30 10.87 1.24
N ASP A 144 6.73 11.71 0.29
CA ASP A 144 7.02 13.12 0.53
C ASP A 144 5.87 13.98 -0.02
N ASP A 145 4.91 14.32 0.85
CA ASP A 145 3.71 15.13 0.52
C ASP A 145 4.04 16.51 -0.11
N ARG A 146 5.30 16.95 -0.04
CA ARG A 146 5.72 18.26 -0.57
C ARG A 146 5.86 18.31 -2.09
N SER A 147 5.87 17.16 -2.76
CA SER A 147 6.03 17.06 -4.22
C SER A 147 4.70 16.92 -4.98
N ILE A 148 3.59 16.65 -4.29
CA ILE A 148 2.28 16.37 -4.89
C ILE A 148 1.62 17.69 -5.30
N ARG A 149 1.25 17.80 -6.59
CA ARG A 149 0.59 18.97 -7.17
C ARG A 149 -0.81 18.60 -7.64
N MET A 150 -1.77 18.81 -6.76
CA MET A 150 -3.19 18.58 -7.10
C MET A 150 -3.73 19.72 -7.95
N GLU A 151 -4.38 19.40 -9.07
CA GLU A 151 -5.05 20.33 -9.96
C GLU A 151 -6.31 19.71 -10.57
N ARG A 152 -7.22 20.55 -11.09
CA ARG A 152 -8.42 20.06 -11.80
C ARG A 152 -8.05 19.73 -13.24
N ILE A 153 -8.18 18.48 -13.61
CA ILE A 153 -7.83 17.98 -14.95
C ILE A 153 -9.05 17.27 -15.55
N PRO A 154 -9.42 17.60 -16.79
CA PRO A 154 -10.44 16.85 -17.52
C PRO A 154 -9.98 15.39 -17.73
N MET A 155 -10.77 14.41 -17.31
CA MET A 155 -10.41 12.99 -17.45
C MET A 155 -10.20 12.59 -18.93
N LYS A 156 -10.91 13.21 -19.85
CA LYS A 156 -10.70 13.01 -21.30
C LYS A 156 -9.29 13.40 -21.76
N GLU A 157 -8.73 14.46 -21.18
CA GLU A 157 -7.36 14.89 -21.47
C GLU A 157 -6.35 13.87 -20.93
N MET A 158 -6.56 13.38 -19.71
CA MET A 158 -5.75 12.32 -19.11
C MET A 158 -5.78 11.04 -19.97
N PHE A 159 -6.95 10.61 -20.44
CA PHE A 159 -7.08 9.46 -21.33
C PHE A 159 -6.33 9.67 -22.65
N ALA A 160 -6.37 10.87 -23.23
CA ALA A 160 -5.65 11.18 -24.43
C ALA A 160 -4.11 11.16 -24.25
N ARG A 161 -3.61 11.60 -23.07
CA ARG A 161 -2.18 11.49 -22.70
C ARG A 161 -1.77 10.03 -22.60
N VAL A 162 -2.48 9.22 -21.88
CA VAL A 162 -2.22 7.79 -21.66
C VAL A 162 -2.28 7.02 -23.00
N TRP A 163 -3.27 7.33 -23.88
CA TRP A 163 -3.36 6.73 -25.20
C TRP A 163 -2.08 6.95 -26.03
N LYS A 164 -1.55 8.18 -26.04
CA LYS A 164 -0.31 8.49 -26.78
C LYS A 164 0.88 7.68 -26.30
N LEU A 165 0.97 7.42 -24.99
CA LEU A 165 2.05 6.64 -24.38
C LEU A 165 1.95 5.14 -24.71
N GLU A 166 0.73 4.60 -24.71
CA GLU A 166 0.51 3.16 -24.85
C GLU A 166 0.24 2.71 -26.29
N LEU A 167 0.01 3.64 -27.23
CA LEU A 167 -0.34 3.33 -28.62
C LEU A 167 0.64 2.35 -29.27
N TYR A 168 1.94 2.62 -29.19
CA TYR A 168 2.95 1.75 -29.77
C TYR A 168 2.95 0.35 -29.17
N ARG A 169 2.82 0.27 -27.85
CA ARG A 169 2.77 -0.99 -27.11
C ARG A 169 1.54 -1.83 -27.44
N MET A 170 0.37 -1.19 -27.60
CA MET A 170 -0.86 -1.85 -28.04
C MET A 170 -0.68 -2.45 -29.44
N GLN A 171 -0.11 -1.69 -30.38
CA GLN A 171 0.16 -2.16 -31.73
C GLN A 171 1.18 -3.31 -31.75
N GLU A 172 2.28 -3.20 -31.01
CA GLU A 172 3.32 -4.25 -30.93
C GLU A 172 2.75 -5.58 -30.41
N ASN A 173 1.83 -5.52 -29.44
CA ASN A 173 1.18 -6.71 -28.85
C ASN A 173 -0.12 -7.12 -29.58
N GLN A 174 -0.47 -6.45 -30.69
CA GLN A 174 -1.69 -6.70 -31.47
C GLN A 174 -2.98 -6.61 -30.61
N LEU A 175 -3.03 -5.62 -29.70
CA LEU A 175 -4.17 -5.38 -28.81
C LEU A 175 -4.94 -4.15 -29.25
N GLN A 176 -6.26 -4.13 -28.93
CA GLN A 176 -7.13 -2.98 -29.12
C GLN A 176 -7.41 -2.32 -27.78
N LEU A 177 -7.43 -0.99 -27.71
CA LEU A 177 -7.84 -0.24 -26.52
C LEU A 177 -9.16 0.47 -26.81
N ALA A 178 -10.23 -0.01 -26.17
CA ALA A 178 -11.53 0.64 -26.18
C ALA A 178 -11.59 1.68 -25.04
N MET A 179 -11.83 2.94 -25.40
CA MET A 179 -11.91 4.03 -24.44
C MET A 179 -13.29 4.67 -24.41
N ASP A 180 -13.88 4.80 -23.22
CA ASP A 180 -15.10 5.58 -22.98
C ASP A 180 -14.92 6.45 -21.74
N CYS A 181 -15.10 7.76 -21.87
CA CYS A 181 -14.92 8.72 -20.81
C CYS A 181 -16.12 9.64 -20.69
N GLN A 182 -16.93 9.41 -19.66
CA GLN A 182 -18.10 10.22 -19.29
C GLN A 182 -17.83 11.07 -18.03
N MET A 183 -16.69 10.82 -17.33
CA MET A 183 -16.24 11.56 -16.16
C MET A 183 -15.76 12.97 -16.56
N GLY A 184 -16.10 13.97 -15.75
CA GLY A 184 -15.71 15.37 -15.94
C GLY A 184 -14.26 15.66 -15.51
N GLU A 185 -14.08 16.83 -14.88
CA GLU A 185 -12.82 17.21 -14.26
C GLU A 185 -12.66 16.52 -12.92
N VAL A 186 -11.43 16.09 -12.61
CA VAL A 186 -11.08 15.45 -11.34
C VAL A 186 -9.92 16.20 -10.70
N TRP A 187 -9.96 16.35 -9.40
CA TRP A 187 -8.88 16.91 -8.61
C TRP A 187 -7.77 15.87 -8.44
N MET A 188 -6.67 16.01 -9.19
CA MET A 188 -5.60 15.01 -9.23
C MET A 188 -4.22 15.62 -9.50
N ASP A 189 -3.17 14.88 -9.17
CA ASP A 189 -1.82 15.09 -9.67
C ASP A 189 -1.68 14.37 -11.02
N ALA A 190 -1.38 15.13 -12.08
CA ALA A 190 -1.35 14.62 -13.46
C ALA A 190 -0.35 13.49 -13.65
N ASP A 191 0.86 13.63 -13.11
CA ASP A 191 1.95 12.68 -13.34
C ASP A 191 1.73 11.38 -12.55
N LEU A 192 1.18 11.50 -11.34
CA LEU A 192 0.81 10.33 -10.55
C LEU A 192 -0.35 9.56 -11.20
N MET A 193 -1.40 10.26 -11.66
CA MET A 193 -2.55 9.60 -12.28
C MET A 193 -2.16 8.94 -13.61
N GLU A 194 -1.32 9.61 -14.42
CA GLU A 194 -0.75 9.02 -15.63
C GLU A 194 0.03 7.74 -15.29
N SER A 195 0.89 7.78 -14.28
CA SER A 195 1.65 6.61 -13.80
C SER A 195 0.73 5.47 -13.35
N LEU A 196 -0.38 5.77 -12.65
CA LEU A 196 -1.37 4.78 -12.24
C LEU A 196 -1.99 4.09 -13.45
N LEU A 197 -2.52 4.86 -14.41
CA LEU A 197 -3.20 4.32 -15.59
C LEU A 197 -2.23 3.52 -16.48
N VAL A 198 -1.01 4.00 -16.69
CA VAL A 198 0.04 3.28 -17.44
C VAL A 198 0.39 1.95 -16.74
N ASN A 199 0.52 1.92 -15.40
CA ASN A 199 0.79 0.66 -14.70
C ASN A 199 -0.36 -0.33 -14.79
N LEU A 200 -1.62 0.13 -14.74
CA LEU A 200 -2.79 -0.74 -14.92
C LEU A 200 -2.85 -1.30 -16.35
N LEU A 201 -2.63 -0.46 -17.36
CA LEU A 201 -2.60 -0.89 -18.76
C LEU A 201 -1.42 -1.83 -19.06
N ASP A 202 -0.22 -1.58 -18.49
CA ASP A 202 0.93 -2.50 -18.58
C ASP A 202 0.60 -3.91 -18.03
N ASN A 203 -0.14 -3.97 -16.94
CA ASN A 203 -0.59 -5.24 -16.37
C ASN A 203 -1.62 -5.93 -17.29
N ALA A 204 -2.58 -5.16 -17.81
CA ALA A 204 -3.59 -5.66 -18.76
C ALA A 204 -2.95 -6.21 -20.06
N VAL A 205 -1.99 -5.49 -20.63
CA VAL A 205 -1.21 -5.95 -21.81
C VAL A 205 -0.50 -7.26 -21.53
N LYS A 206 0.19 -7.38 -20.38
CA LYS A 206 0.91 -8.61 -19.99
C LYS A 206 -0.01 -9.80 -19.72
N ALA A 207 -1.24 -9.55 -19.32
CA ALA A 207 -2.23 -10.60 -19.07
C ALA A 207 -2.94 -11.06 -20.34
N SER A 208 -3.09 -10.18 -21.33
CA SER A 208 -3.89 -10.36 -22.53
C SER A 208 -3.19 -11.22 -23.60
N LYS A 209 -3.99 -11.83 -24.46
CA LYS A 209 -3.52 -12.53 -25.66
C LYS A 209 -3.57 -11.58 -26.88
N PRO A 210 -2.70 -11.76 -27.89
CA PRO A 210 -2.82 -11.02 -29.16
C PRO A 210 -4.23 -11.12 -29.76
N GLY A 211 -4.76 -10.00 -30.24
CA GLY A 211 -6.12 -9.90 -30.80
C GLY A 211 -7.20 -9.57 -29.78
N SER A 212 -6.88 -9.53 -28.47
CA SER A 212 -7.86 -9.15 -27.45
C SER A 212 -8.04 -7.63 -27.34
N GLU A 213 -9.12 -7.24 -26.68
CA GLU A 213 -9.46 -5.86 -26.35
C GLU A 213 -9.15 -5.58 -24.87
N ILE A 214 -8.65 -4.38 -24.58
CA ILE A 214 -8.54 -3.82 -23.23
C ILE A 214 -9.49 -2.63 -23.16
N GLU A 215 -10.27 -2.53 -22.09
CA GLU A 215 -11.21 -1.45 -21.87
C GLU A 215 -10.65 -0.45 -20.86
N LEU A 216 -10.69 0.85 -21.19
CA LEU A 216 -10.41 1.95 -20.29
C LEU A 216 -11.63 2.86 -20.24
N LYS A 217 -12.37 2.81 -19.14
CA LYS A 217 -13.63 3.56 -18.99
C LYS A 217 -13.59 4.45 -17.76
N ALA A 218 -14.33 5.58 -17.81
CA ALA A 218 -14.52 6.45 -16.66
C ALA A 218 -15.93 7.03 -16.65
N TRP A 219 -16.63 6.84 -15.53
CA TRP A 219 -17.98 7.36 -15.30
C TRP A 219 -18.18 7.69 -13.83
N ASP A 220 -19.06 8.63 -13.51
CA ASP A 220 -19.30 9.11 -12.15
C ASP A 220 -18.01 9.39 -11.37
N ASN A 221 -17.70 8.55 -10.40
CA ASN A 221 -16.49 8.62 -9.58
C ASN A 221 -15.56 7.41 -9.77
N THR A 222 -15.68 6.68 -10.88
CA THR A 222 -14.97 5.40 -11.09
C THR A 222 -14.20 5.41 -12.41
N ILE A 223 -12.96 4.94 -12.36
CA ILE A 223 -12.17 4.57 -13.53
C ILE A 223 -12.03 3.05 -13.56
N LEU A 224 -12.23 2.44 -14.71
CA LEU A 224 -12.09 1.00 -14.95
C LEU A 224 -11.01 0.75 -15.99
N VAL A 225 -10.09 -0.17 -15.66
CA VAL A 225 -9.25 -0.87 -16.63
C VAL A 225 -9.61 -2.35 -16.59
N ARG A 226 -10.03 -2.90 -17.74
CA ARG A 226 -10.45 -4.31 -17.86
C ARG A 226 -9.67 -5.00 -18.97
N ASP A 227 -9.16 -6.18 -18.69
CA ASP A 227 -8.57 -7.10 -19.65
C ASP A 227 -9.37 -8.41 -19.74
N HIS A 228 -9.24 -9.11 -20.84
CA HIS A 228 -9.79 -10.46 -21.09
C HIS A 228 -8.66 -11.49 -21.12
N GLY A 229 -7.69 -11.34 -20.19
CA GLY A 229 -6.50 -12.16 -20.14
C GLY A 229 -6.64 -13.41 -19.28
N LYS A 230 -5.54 -13.78 -18.66
CA LYS A 230 -5.45 -15.01 -17.84
C LYS A 230 -6.20 -14.97 -16.52
N GLY A 231 -6.58 -13.79 -16.04
CA GLY A 231 -7.17 -13.59 -14.72
C GLY A 231 -6.22 -13.89 -13.55
N ILE A 232 -6.77 -13.74 -12.34
CA ILE A 232 -6.09 -13.94 -11.06
C ILE A 232 -6.94 -14.91 -10.23
N PRO A 233 -6.34 -15.93 -9.58
CA PRO A 233 -7.06 -16.79 -8.64
C PRO A 233 -7.66 -15.98 -7.48
N GLU A 234 -8.87 -16.32 -7.02
CA GLU A 234 -9.59 -15.58 -5.99
C GLU A 234 -8.78 -15.45 -4.68
N GLU A 235 -8.09 -16.51 -4.27
CA GLU A 235 -7.22 -16.55 -3.10
C GLU A 235 -6.02 -15.59 -3.15
N GLU A 236 -5.63 -15.15 -4.35
CA GLU A 236 -4.49 -14.26 -4.58
C GLU A 236 -4.89 -12.78 -4.68
N ILE A 237 -6.18 -12.47 -4.92
CA ILE A 237 -6.66 -11.10 -5.17
C ILE A 237 -6.32 -10.16 -4.02
N SER A 238 -6.45 -10.62 -2.78
CA SER A 238 -6.14 -9.80 -1.60
C SER A 238 -4.66 -9.40 -1.50
N ARG A 239 -3.76 -10.16 -2.13
CA ARG A 239 -2.32 -10.01 -2.03
C ARG A 239 -1.64 -9.35 -3.22
N VAL A 240 -2.32 -9.27 -4.38
CA VAL A 240 -1.69 -8.74 -5.60
C VAL A 240 -1.31 -7.26 -5.51
N THR A 241 -1.81 -6.53 -4.53
CA THR A 241 -1.43 -5.14 -4.22
C THR A 241 -0.27 -5.04 -3.23
N GLU A 242 0.19 -6.16 -2.65
CA GLU A 242 1.40 -6.16 -1.82
C GLU A 242 2.64 -5.91 -2.70
N ALA A 243 3.58 -5.11 -2.20
CA ALA A 243 4.82 -4.84 -2.92
C ALA A 243 5.65 -6.12 -3.11
N PHE A 244 6.17 -6.33 -4.32
CA PHE A 244 6.96 -7.51 -4.73
C PHE A 244 6.17 -8.83 -4.79
N TYR A 245 4.84 -8.78 -4.58
CA TYR A 245 4.01 -9.95 -4.74
C TYR A 245 3.76 -10.28 -6.21
N MET A 246 3.82 -11.54 -6.56
CA MET A 246 3.56 -12.04 -7.92
C MET A 246 2.92 -13.43 -7.83
N VAL A 247 1.77 -13.61 -8.45
CA VAL A 247 1.03 -14.89 -8.55
C VAL A 247 1.89 -15.97 -9.21
N ASP A 248 2.59 -15.64 -10.28
CA ASP A 248 3.52 -16.54 -10.99
C ASP A 248 4.90 -15.89 -11.13
N LYS A 249 5.80 -16.25 -10.21
CA LYS A 249 7.17 -15.72 -10.17
C LYS A 249 8.00 -16.08 -11.42
N SER A 250 7.75 -17.22 -12.04
CA SER A 250 8.57 -17.71 -13.16
C SER A 250 8.24 -17.01 -14.48
N ARG A 251 6.97 -16.83 -14.79
CA ARG A 251 6.47 -16.14 -15.97
C ARG A 251 6.62 -14.61 -15.86
N SER A 252 6.31 -14.05 -14.70
CA SER A 252 6.40 -12.63 -14.47
C SER A 252 7.84 -12.11 -14.56
N LYS A 253 8.84 -12.89 -14.11
CA LYS A 253 10.26 -12.54 -14.29
C LYS A 253 10.67 -12.49 -15.77
N LYS A 254 10.19 -13.41 -16.63
CA LYS A 254 10.44 -13.37 -18.09
C LYS A 254 9.79 -12.15 -18.75
N ALA A 255 8.64 -11.70 -18.26
CA ALA A 255 7.93 -10.52 -18.75
C ALA A 255 8.42 -9.20 -18.11
N GLY A 256 9.51 -9.22 -17.33
CA GLY A 256 10.09 -8.03 -16.68
C GLY A 256 9.24 -7.47 -15.52
N GLY A 257 8.32 -8.24 -14.99
CA GLY A 257 7.52 -7.88 -13.82
C GLY A 257 8.35 -7.89 -12.54
N ILE A 258 8.16 -6.90 -11.66
CA ILE A 258 8.87 -6.75 -10.37
C ILE A 258 7.89 -6.89 -9.21
N GLY A 259 6.57 -6.93 -9.46
CA GLY A 259 5.55 -6.96 -8.42
C GLY A 259 5.34 -5.62 -7.70
N LEU A 260 5.71 -4.49 -8.32
CA LEU A 260 5.53 -3.15 -7.74
C LEU A 260 4.37 -2.38 -8.38
N GLY A 261 3.90 -2.76 -9.55
CA GLY A 261 2.93 -1.97 -10.33
C GLY A 261 1.63 -1.72 -9.58
N LEU A 262 0.95 -2.77 -9.07
CA LEU A 262 -0.30 -2.63 -8.33
C LEU A 262 -0.12 -1.98 -6.95
N ALA A 263 1.02 -2.18 -6.28
CA ALA A 263 1.35 -1.48 -5.04
C ALA A 263 1.49 0.04 -5.26
N ILE A 264 2.12 0.44 -6.37
CA ILE A 264 2.20 1.85 -6.80
C ILE A 264 0.79 2.38 -7.09
N CYS A 265 -0.03 1.64 -7.84
CA CYS A 265 -1.42 2.05 -8.15
C CYS A 265 -2.24 2.24 -6.88
N GLN A 266 -2.12 1.33 -5.90
CA GLN A 266 -2.82 1.44 -4.62
C GLN A 266 -2.38 2.69 -3.85
N ARG A 267 -1.08 2.99 -3.83
CA ARG A 267 -0.57 4.18 -3.15
C ARG A 267 -1.03 5.47 -3.83
N ILE A 268 -1.00 5.53 -5.16
CA ILE A 268 -1.50 6.68 -5.91
C ILE A 268 -2.99 6.88 -5.67
N ALA A 269 -3.80 5.81 -5.70
CA ALA A 269 -5.22 5.89 -5.39
C ALA A 269 -5.45 6.49 -3.99
N GLN A 270 -4.74 6.02 -2.96
CA GLN A 270 -4.83 6.56 -1.60
C GLN A 270 -4.50 8.06 -1.52
N ILE A 271 -3.45 8.53 -2.23
CA ILE A 271 -3.07 9.95 -2.30
C ILE A 271 -4.21 10.79 -2.86
N HIS A 272 -4.99 10.24 -3.81
CA HIS A 272 -6.13 10.91 -4.45
C HIS A 272 -7.46 10.69 -3.71
N GLY A 273 -7.46 10.13 -2.49
CA GLY A 273 -8.69 9.80 -1.76
C GLY A 273 -9.56 8.79 -2.50
N ALA A 274 -8.93 7.89 -3.25
CA ALA A 274 -9.58 6.85 -4.00
C ALA A 274 -9.23 5.46 -3.46
N ARG A 275 -10.10 4.48 -3.74
CA ARG A 275 -9.92 3.07 -3.41
C ARG A 275 -9.67 2.26 -4.69
N LEU A 276 -8.69 1.37 -4.64
CA LEU A 276 -8.46 0.36 -5.67
C LEU A 276 -9.28 -0.90 -5.35
N SER A 277 -10.13 -1.36 -6.28
CA SER A 277 -10.88 -2.61 -6.18
C SER A 277 -10.56 -3.49 -7.37
N ILE A 278 -10.36 -4.79 -7.13
CA ILE A 278 -9.96 -5.75 -8.17
C ILE A 278 -10.98 -6.88 -8.18
N GLU A 279 -11.52 -7.14 -9.37
CA GLU A 279 -12.38 -8.30 -9.65
C GLU A 279 -11.71 -9.12 -10.75
N SER A 280 -11.57 -10.42 -10.53
CA SER A 280 -10.91 -11.28 -11.50
C SER A 280 -11.44 -12.70 -11.42
N THR A 281 -11.56 -13.33 -12.57
CA THR A 281 -11.85 -14.76 -12.72
C THR A 281 -10.74 -15.42 -13.53
N LEU A 282 -10.21 -16.51 -13.02
CA LEU A 282 -9.13 -17.23 -13.71
C LEU A 282 -9.59 -17.71 -15.09
N GLY A 283 -8.87 -17.28 -16.14
CA GLY A 283 -9.17 -17.59 -17.54
C GLY A 283 -10.15 -16.63 -18.24
N GLU A 284 -10.80 -15.71 -17.54
CA GLU A 284 -11.76 -14.75 -18.12
C GLU A 284 -11.19 -13.33 -18.19
N GLY A 285 -10.27 -12.96 -17.26
CA GLY A 285 -9.62 -11.65 -17.23
C GLY A 285 -9.72 -10.95 -15.88
N THR A 286 -9.32 -9.67 -15.86
CA THR A 286 -9.27 -8.84 -14.65
C THR A 286 -9.89 -7.47 -14.90
N SER A 287 -10.69 -7.00 -13.95
CA SER A 287 -11.24 -5.66 -13.88
C SER A 287 -10.66 -4.93 -12.68
N VAL A 288 -10.00 -3.82 -12.90
CA VAL A 288 -9.43 -2.98 -11.83
C VAL A 288 -10.19 -1.65 -11.81
N TYR A 289 -10.82 -1.36 -10.68
CA TYR A 289 -11.58 -0.15 -10.46
C TYR A 289 -10.78 0.81 -9.56
N VAL A 290 -10.72 2.08 -9.96
CA VAL A 290 -10.25 3.18 -9.11
C VAL A 290 -11.48 4.01 -8.75
N ILE A 291 -11.90 3.96 -7.49
CA ILE A 291 -13.15 4.54 -7.01
C ILE A 291 -12.82 5.71 -6.08
N PHE A 292 -13.14 6.94 -6.48
CA PHE A 292 -12.92 8.14 -5.68
C PHE A 292 -13.96 8.23 -4.55
N GLU A 293 -13.49 8.35 -3.30
CA GLU A 293 -14.30 8.36 -2.08
C GLU A 293 -14.55 9.80 -1.60
N GLY A 294 -15.20 10.63 -2.36
CA GLY A 294 -15.52 12.00 -1.99
C GLY A 294 -16.26 12.73 -3.11
N ARG A 295 -17.03 13.77 -2.78
CA ARG A 295 -17.53 14.69 -3.80
C ARG A 295 -16.35 15.42 -4.42
N GLN A 296 -16.14 15.17 -5.68
CA GLN A 296 -15.19 15.89 -6.52
C GLN A 296 -15.56 17.38 -6.65
#